data_edf0643ae9b94b630556b089c1a43ff4
#
_entry.id   edf0643ae9b94b630556b089c1a43ff4
#
_cell.length_a   1.000
_cell.length_b   1.000
_cell.length_c   1.000
_cell.angle_alpha   90.00
_cell.angle_beta   90.00
_cell.angle_gamma   90.00
#
_symmetry.space_group_name_H-M   'P 1'
#
loop_
_entity.id
_entity.type
_entity.pdbx_description
1 polymer ?
#
loop_
_entity_poly.entity_id
_entity_poly.type
_entity_poly.pdbx_seq_one_letter_code
_entity_poly.pdbx_strand_id
1 'polypeptide(L)'
;MSFKKNLHLLNTICLDKDDFAEFLQELGFDDFRVIVPYYKYSSWPLIRDFKNPTFAQYEFFWESTLKEVLHCRFALYDNIYIWQGLHTINTQMFIYMMCALTNKTIRIVDIAPALEYKNNLNRSVFHRELLPSEVKSQVNDVSFDLISRMHCLENIHEVTTQEHESYAKEWERLLSDDTGLRTISADGTIRNIPVDSIDDAIMNAVNKTEEFRNALHVIWELDVYGNDLYNKSIFGEKFDYIKHDYSIFFYYERLKMLMRQGKMQIRRNEKYWEAFQPVDLSGIPPEDFVDGVCIADHHFVEIKKL
;
A
#
# COMPACT_ATOMS: atom_id res chain seq x y z
N MET A 1 -34.90 -12.19 -17.77
CA MET A 1 -33.95 -12.32 -16.62
C MET A 1 -33.21 -11.01 -16.52
N SER A 2 -33.24 -10.34 -15.37
CA SER A 2 -32.40 -9.15 -15.17
C SER A 2 -30.95 -9.66 -14.99
N PHE A 3 -30.04 -9.26 -15.87
CA PHE A 3 -28.63 -9.54 -15.68
C PHE A 3 -28.16 -8.83 -14.41
N LYS A 4 -27.53 -9.56 -13.52
CA LYS A 4 -26.96 -8.96 -12.30
C LYS A 4 -25.71 -8.20 -12.68
N LYS A 5 -25.69 -6.90 -12.40
CA LYS A 5 -24.51 -6.07 -12.62
C LYS A 5 -23.53 -6.21 -11.47
N ASN A 6 -22.30 -6.55 -11.78
CA ASN A 6 -21.25 -6.80 -10.79
C ASN A 6 -20.19 -5.70 -10.84
N LEU A 7 -19.64 -5.35 -9.68
CA LEU A 7 -18.48 -4.48 -9.55
C LEU A 7 -17.33 -5.29 -8.97
N HIS A 8 -16.21 -5.34 -9.68
CA HIS A 8 -15.00 -5.99 -9.21
C HIS A 8 -13.94 -4.95 -8.86
N LEU A 9 -13.43 -5.01 -7.65
CA LEU A 9 -12.45 -4.10 -7.07
C LEU A 9 -11.17 -4.86 -6.77
N LEU A 10 -10.05 -4.41 -7.38
CA LEU A 10 -8.75 -5.03 -7.19
C LEU A 10 -7.78 -4.02 -6.59
N ASN A 11 -7.40 -4.20 -5.34
CA ASN A 11 -6.43 -3.35 -4.68
C ASN A 11 -5.00 -3.75 -5.08
N THR A 12 -4.59 -3.34 -6.29
CA THR A 12 -3.27 -3.65 -6.87
C THR A 12 -2.74 -2.50 -7.75
N ILE A 13 -1.44 -2.47 -8.00
CA ILE A 13 -0.77 -1.36 -8.72
C ILE A 13 -0.73 -1.61 -10.25
N CYS A 14 -0.55 -2.83 -10.69
CA CYS A 14 -0.08 -3.16 -12.04
C CYS A 14 -0.93 -4.23 -12.74
N LEU A 15 -2.24 -4.25 -12.53
CA LEU A 15 -3.08 -5.19 -13.25
C LEU A 15 -3.51 -4.61 -14.59
N ASP A 16 -3.36 -5.38 -15.65
CA ASP A 16 -4.05 -5.13 -16.89
C ASP A 16 -5.55 -5.38 -16.70
N LYS A 17 -6.36 -4.32 -16.88
CA LYS A 17 -7.82 -4.42 -16.71
C LYS A 17 -8.46 -5.31 -17.76
N ASP A 18 -7.87 -5.37 -18.94
CA ASP A 18 -8.41 -6.14 -20.08
C ASP A 18 -8.17 -7.63 -19.85
N ASP A 19 -6.98 -8.04 -19.43
CA ASP A 19 -6.68 -9.43 -19.06
C ASP A 19 -7.61 -9.92 -17.93
N PHE A 20 -7.86 -9.06 -16.95
CA PHE A 20 -8.78 -9.42 -15.86
C PHE A 20 -10.24 -9.47 -16.31
N ALA A 21 -10.64 -8.63 -17.25
CA ALA A 21 -11.97 -8.66 -17.83
C ALA A 21 -12.21 -9.95 -18.64
N GLU A 22 -11.21 -10.41 -19.41
CA GLU A 22 -11.27 -11.70 -20.11
C GLU A 22 -11.41 -12.86 -19.11
N PHE A 23 -10.63 -12.87 -18.06
CA PHE A 23 -10.72 -13.86 -17.00
C PHE A 23 -12.13 -13.89 -16.35
N LEU A 24 -12.72 -12.74 -16.06
CA LEU A 24 -14.09 -12.68 -15.52
C LEU A 24 -15.14 -13.25 -16.50
N GLN A 25 -14.96 -13.00 -17.80
CA GLN A 25 -15.84 -13.56 -18.82
C GLN A 25 -15.75 -15.08 -18.89
N GLU A 26 -14.52 -15.65 -18.81
CA GLU A 26 -14.30 -17.10 -18.72
C GLU A 26 -14.98 -17.72 -17.50
N LEU A 27 -15.10 -16.96 -16.40
CA LEU A 27 -15.82 -17.36 -15.19
C LEU A 27 -17.33 -17.18 -15.28
N GLY A 28 -17.86 -16.68 -16.41
CA GLY A 28 -19.30 -16.51 -16.66
C GLY A 28 -19.89 -15.21 -16.10
N PHE A 29 -19.09 -14.20 -15.85
CA PHE A 29 -19.61 -12.85 -15.55
C PHE A 29 -19.90 -12.11 -16.86
N ASP A 30 -21.17 -11.80 -17.13
CA ASP A 30 -21.58 -11.16 -18.39
C ASP A 30 -21.72 -9.63 -18.29
N ASP A 31 -22.11 -9.08 -17.13
CA ASP A 31 -22.29 -7.64 -16.91
C ASP A 31 -21.51 -7.21 -15.66
N PHE A 32 -20.36 -6.62 -15.89
CA PHE A 32 -19.47 -6.20 -14.81
C PHE A 32 -18.70 -4.91 -15.15
N ARG A 33 -18.14 -4.29 -14.10
CA ARG A 33 -17.14 -3.24 -14.19
C ARG A 33 -15.97 -3.61 -13.31
N VAL A 34 -14.75 -3.34 -13.80
CA VAL A 34 -13.52 -3.49 -13.03
C VAL A 34 -12.99 -2.11 -12.65
N ILE A 35 -12.68 -1.93 -11.37
CA ILE A 35 -11.92 -0.80 -10.86
C ILE A 35 -10.69 -1.34 -10.14
N VAL A 36 -9.53 -0.72 -10.37
CA VAL A 36 -8.28 -1.05 -9.71
C VAL A 36 -7.90 0.12 -8.78
N PRO A 37 -8.50 0.20 -7.58
CA PRO A 37 -8.15 1.23 -6.62
C PRO A 37 -6.83 0.88 -5.98
N TYR A 38 -5.96 1.88 -5.88
CA TYR A 38 -4.72 1.73 -5.13
C TYR A 38 -4.54 2.91 -4.19
N TYR A 39 -4.34 2.62 -2.92
CA TYR A 39 -4.08 3.62 -1.90
C TYR A 39 -3.36 3.01 -0.71
N LYS A 40 -2.40 3.73 -0.15
CA LYS A 40 -1.61 3.29 1.01
C LYS A 40 -2.23 3.77 2.32
N TYR A 41 -3.32 3.12 2.72
CA TYR A 41 -4.04 3.45 3.97
C TYR A 41 -3.16 3.37 5.23
N SER A 42 -2.05 2.64 5.17
CA SER A 42 -1.12 2.50 6.29
C SER A 42 -0.35 3.79 6.62
N SER A 43 -0.12 4.64 5.62
CA SER A 43 0.80 5.78 5.71
C SER A 43 0.28 7.11 5.16
N TRP A 44 -1.02 7.18 4.83
CA TRP A 44 -1.62 8.40 4.31
C TRP A 44 -2.85 8.80 5.11
N PRO A 45 -3.19 10.11 5.21
CA PRO A 45 -4.44 10.55 5.78
C PRO A 45 -5.62 9.88 5.11
N LEU A 46 -6.66 9.56 5.87
CA LEU A 46 -7.88 8.99 5.34
C LEU A 46 -8.69 10.10 4.65
N ILE A 47 -9.02 9.87 3.38
CA ILE A 47 -9.68 10.89 2.58
C ILE A 47 -11.19 10.76 2.75
N ARG A 48 -11.81 11.82 3.27
CA ARG A 48 -13.29 12.00 3.28
C ARG A 48 -13.79 12.73 2.03
N ASP A 49 -13.00 13.68 1.57
CA ASP A 49 -13.38 14.59 0.49
C ASP A 49 -12.13 15.03 -0.29
N PHE A 50 -12.14 14.87 -1.61
CA PHE A 50 -11.04 15.31 -2.49
C PHE A 50 -11.01 16.82 -2.77
N LYS A 51 -11.85 17.63 -2.13
CA LYS A 51 -11.89 19.08 -2.37
C LYS A 51 -10.63 19.82 -1.92
N ASN A 52 -9.86 19.24 -0.99
CA ASN A 52 -8.58 19.78 -0.55
C ASN A 52 -7.51 18.69 -0.53
N PRO A 53 -6.92 18.34 -1.68
CA PRO A 53 -5.79 17.43 -1.71
C PRO A 53 -4.59 18.11 -1.05
N THR A 54 -4.25 17.71 0.16
CA THR A 54 -3.03 18.14 0.86
C THR A 54 -1.80 17.35 0.41
N PHE A 55 -1.92 16.58 -0.68
CA PHE A 55 -0.90 15.66 -1.12
C PHE A 55 -0.07 16.19 -2.28
N ALA A 56 1.25 15.96 -2.12
CA ALA A 56 2.25 16.25 -3.11
C ALA A 56 1.86 15.70 -4.50
N GLN A 57 2.20 16.43 -5.52
CA GLN A 57 1.87 16.16 -6.93
C GLN A 57 2.29 14.77 -7.43
N TYR A 58 3.13 14.06 -6.67
CA TYR A 58 3.64 12.72 -6.98
C TYR A 58 2.61 11.61 -6.88
N GLU A 59 1.47 11.82 -6.20
CA GLU A 59 0.44 10.82 -6.03
C GLU A 59 -0.79 11.04 -6.89
N PHE A 60 -0.72 11.93 -7.85
CA PHE A 60 -1.84 12.22 -8.76
C PHE A 60 -2.42 10.97 -9.43
N PHE A 61 -1.56 10.01 -9.78
CA PHE A 61 -2.00 8.74 -10.36
C PHE A 61 -2.83 7.90 -9.36
N TRP A 62 -2.33 7.78 -8.13
CA TRP A 62 -2.99 6.99 -7.07
C TRP A 62 -4.30 7.63 -6.61
N GLU A 63 -4.31 8.93 -6.48
CA GLU A 63 -5.50 9.72 -6.18
C GLU A 63 -6.58 9.50 -7.23
N SER A 64 -6.23 9.42 -8.51
CA SER A 64 -7.20 9.21 -9.59
C SER A 64 -7.90 7.85 -9.50
N THR A 65 -7.19 6.79 -9.14
CA THR A 65 -7.76 5.44 -9.00
C THR A 65 -8.69 5.33 -7.78
N LEU A 66 -8.35 5.96 -6.66
CA LEU A 66 -9.23 6.01 -5.50
C LEU A 66 -10.47 6.87 -5.77
N LYS A 67 -10.34 7.99 -6.48
CA LYS A 67 -11.46 8.82 -6.93
C LYS A 67 -12.50 8.02 -7.72
N GLU A 68 -12.05 7.09 -8.54
CA GLU A 68 -12.93 6.23 -9.32
C GLU A 68 -13.88 5.41 -8.42
N VAL A 69 -13.37 4.92 -7.27
CA VAL A 69 -14.19 4.23 -6.27
C VAL A 69 -15.12 5.19 -5.55
N LEU A 70 -14.60 6.31 -5.04
CA LEU A 70 -15.38 7.25 -4.21
C LEU A 70 -16.52 7.93 -5.00
N HIS A 71 -16.35 8.09 -6.32
CA HIS A 71 -17.41 8.59 -7.20
C HIS A 71 -18.26 7.50 -7.81
N CYS A 72 -18.06 6.22 -7.44
CA CYS A 72 -18.82 5.11 -7.97
C CYS A 72 -20.27 5.16 -7.52
N ARG A 73 -21.22 4.99 -8.45
CA ARG A 73 -22.64 4.85 -8.14
C ARG A 73 -22.95 3.41 -7.76
N PHE A 74 -22.63 3.01 -6.52
CA PHE A 74 -22.82 1.63 -6.03
C PHE A 74 -24.27 1.12 -6.19
N ALA A 75 -25.26 2.02 -6.18
CA ALA A 75 -26.65 1.65 -6.41
C ALA A 75 -26.91 0.92 -7.74
N LEU A 76 -26.02 1.10 -8.74
CA LEU A 76 -26.13 0.46 -10.04
C LEU A 76 -25.71 -1.02 -10.05
N TYR A 77 -25.11 -1.51 -8.98
CA TYR A 77 -24.56 -2.86 -8.89
C TYR A 77 -25.36 -3.70 -7.90
N ASP A 78 -25.54 -4.98 -8.25
CA ASP A 78 -26.17 -5.96 -7.38
C ASP A 78 -25.18 -6.54 -6.39
N ASN A 79 -23.93 -6.79 -6.83
CA ASN A 79 -22.86 -7.34 -6.04
C ASN A 79 -21.57 -6.54 -6.21
N ILE A 80 -20.80 -6.48 -5.13
CA ILE A 80 -19.46 -5.89 -5.11
C ILE A 80 -18.47 -6.98 -4.69
N TYR A 81 -17.51 -7.28 -5.55
CA TYR A 81 -16.46 -8.25 -5.29
C TYR A 81 -15.16 -7.50 -4.99
N ILE A 82 -14.55 -7.79 -3.83
CA ILE A 82 -13.24 -7.30 -3.46
C ILE A 82 -12.26 -8.46 -3.56
N TRP A 83 -11.30 -8.33 -4.48
CA TRP A 83 -10.24 -9.31 -4.65
C TRP A 83 -9.07 -8.92 -3.76
N GLN A 84 -8.77 -9.74 -2.77
CA GLN A 84 -7.70 -9.49 -1.83
C GLN A 84 -6.65 -10.58 -1.85
N GLY A 85 -5.40 -10.15 -1.65
CA GLY A 85 -4.26 -11.03 -1.42
C GLY A 85 -4.07 -11.32 0.07
N LEU A 86 -2.83 -11.19 0.54
CA LEU A 86 -2.54 -11.34 1.97
C LEU A 86 -3.21 -10.24 2.80
N HIS A 87 -3.60 -10.59 4.01
CA HIS A 87 -4.16 -9.64 4.96
C HIS A 87 -3.09 -8.61 5.38
N THR A 88 -3.23 -7.40 4.86
CA THR A 88 -2.41 -6.25 5.23
C THR A 88 -3.28 -5.14 5.79
N ILE A 89 -2.66 -4.12 6.41
CA ILE A 89 -3.40 -2.91 6.81
C ILE A 89 -4.16 -2.33 5.63
N ASN A 90 -3.53 -2.27 4.45
CA ASN A 90 -4.13 -1.66 3.27
C ASN A 90 -5.35 -2.44 2.78
N THR A 91 -5.29 -3.76 2.72
CA THR A 91 -6.44 -4.60 2.30
C THR A 91 -7.58 -4.51 3.32
N GLN A 92 -7.28 -4.56 4.60
CA GLN A 92 -8.30 -4.48 5.65
C GLN A 92 -8.96 -3.10 5.70
N MET A 93 -8.17 -2.02 5.59
CA MET A 93 -8.67 -0.65 5.54
C MET A 93 -9.55 -0.40 4.31
N PHE A 94 -9.22 -1.01 3.17
CA PHE A 94 -10.04 -0.93 1.97
C PHE A 94 -11.42 -1.55 2.19
N ILE A 95 -11.49 -2.70 2.84
CA ILE A 95 -12.78 -3.33 3.22
C ILE A 95 -13.57 -2.43 4.16
N TYR A 96 -12.93 -1.84 5.18
CA TYR A 96 -13.59 -0.92 6.12
C TYR A 96 -14.19 0.28 5.38
N MET A 97 -13.41 0.90 4.49
CA MET A 97 -13.87 2.00 3.66
C MET A 97 -15.08 1.60 2.81
N MET A 98 -15.02 0.44 2.14
CA MET A 98 -16.11 -0.02 1.29
C MET A 98 -17.40 -0.26 2.09
N CYS A 99 -17.31 -0.82 3.30
CA CYS A 99 -18.46 -0.96 4.18
C CYS A 99 -19.04 0.38 4.64
N ALA A 100 -18.21 1.41 4.78
CA ALA A 100 -18.69 2.77 5.10
C ALA A 100 -19.32 3.50 3.91
N LEU A 101 -18.89 3.18 2.67
CA LEU A 101 -19.35 3.86 1.45
C LEU A 101 -20.65 3.29 0.88
N THR A 102 -20.99 2.05 1.15
CA THR A 102 -22.14 1.38 0.56
C THR A 102 -22.78 0.37 1.50
N ASN A 103 -24.09 0.20 1.37
CA ASN A 103 -24.85 -0.86 2.07
C ASN A 103 -25.10 -2.09 1.17
N LYS A 104 -24.42 -2.18 0.03
CA LYS A 104 -24.52 -3.33 -0.88
C LYS A 104 -23.83 -4.54 -0.33
N THR A 105 -24.26 -5.71 -0.77
CA THR A 105 -23.58 -6.98 -0.45
C THR A 105 -22.15 -6.94 -0.99
N ILE A 106 -21.18 -7.06 -0.09
CA ILE A 106 -19.76 -7.15 -0.40
C ILE A 106 -19.35 -8.62 -0.31
N ARG A 107 -18.65 -9.09 -1.34
CA ARG A 107 -18.06 -10.42 -1.44
C ARG A 107 -16.55 -10.31 -1.54
N ILE A 108 -15.86 -10.93 -0.61
CA ILE A 108 -14.39 -10.97 -0.58
C ILE A 108 -13.95 -12.24 -1.27
N VAL A 109 -13.18 -12.09 -2.34
CA VAL A 109 -12.51 -13.20 -3.03
C VAL A 109 -11.09 -13.26 -2.48
N ASP A 110 -10.83 -14.27 -1.65
CA ASP A 110 -9.51 -14.47 -1.05
C ASP A 110 -8.62 -15.30 -2.00
N ILE A 111 -7.54 -14.67 -2.48
CA ILE A 111 -6.55 -15.35 -3.33
C ILE A 111 -5.31 -15.81 -2.54
N ALA A 112 -5.34 -15.73 -1.20
CA ALA A 112 -4.22 -16.20 -0.37
C ALA A 112 -3.78 -17.63 -0.69
N PRO A 113 -4.66 -18.60 -0.96
CA PRO A 113 -4.23 -19.96 -1.34
C PRO A 113 -3.33 -19.99 -2.60
N ALA A 114 -3.64 -19.19 -3.61
CA ALA A 114 -2.82 -19.09 -4.83
C ALA A 114 -1.46 -18.42 -4.56
N LEU A 115 -1.46 -17.38 -3.72
CA LEU A 115 -0.25 -16.69 -3.29
C LEU A 115 0.67 -17.60 -2.46
N GLU A 116 0.11 -18.33 -1.50
CA GLU A 116 0.85 -19.29 -0.68
C GLU A 116 1.49 -20.40 -1.53
N TYR A 117 0.74 -20.94 -2.48
CA TYR A 117 1.28 -21.91 -3.42
C TYR A 117 2.48 -21.32 -4.19
N LYS A 118 2.34 -20.10 -4.73
CA LYS A 118 3.41 -19.41 -5.47
C LYS A 118 4.62 -19.15 -4.59
N ASN A 119 4.42 -18.69 -3.35
CA ASN A 119 5.49 -18.46 -2.41
C ASN A 119 6.23 -19.74 -2.03
N ASN A 120 5.51 -20.83 -1.80
CA ASN A 120 6.10 -22.14 -1.52
C ASN A 120 6.90 -22.66 -2.71
N LEU A 121 6.41 -22.48 -3.94
CA LEU A 121 7.15 -22.81 -5.15
C LEU A 121 8.46 -22.01 -5.22
N ASN A 122 8.41 -20.70 -4.98
CA ASN A 122 9.59 -19.85 -4.99
C ASN A 122 10.61 -20.27 -3.91
N ARG A 123 10.17 -20.56 -2.69
CA ARG A 123 11.05 -21.10 -1.62
C ARG A 123 11.75 -22.38 -2.06
N SER A 124 11.00 -23.29 -2.70
CA SER A 124 11.54 -24.54 -3.22
C SER A 124 12.58 -24.32 -4.32
N VAL A 125 12.31 -23.40 -5.24
CA VAL A 125 13.23 -23.07 -6.34
C VAL A 125 14.51 -22.41 -5.83
N PHE A 126 14.40 -21.47 -4.89
CA PHE A 126 15.56 -20.78 -4.34
C PHE A 126 16.27 -21.56 -3.22
N HIS A 127 15.68 -22.65 -2.75
CA HIS A 127 16.18 -23.45 -1.63
C HIS A 127 16.47 -22.64 -0.35
N ARG A 128 15.68 -21.59 -0.10
CA ARG A 128 15.79 -20.71 1.07
C ARG A 128 14.47 -20.04 1.41
N GLU A 129 14.40 -19.43 2.58
CA GLU A 129 13.31 -18.53 2.92
C GLU A 129 13.33 -17.28 2.02
N LEU A 130 12.15 -16.83 1.63
CA LEU A 130 12.01 -15.62 0.83
C LEU A 130 12.21 -14.37 1.72
N LEU A 131 12.91 -13.39 1.18
CA LEU A 131 12.90 -12.07 1.78
C LEU A 131 11.48 -11.46 1.72
N PRO A 132 11.11 -10.57 2.64
CA PRO A 132 9.80 -9.92 2.62
C PRO A 132 9.42 -9.29 1.27
N SER A 133 10.38 -8.69 0.57
CA SER A 133 10.19 -8.11 -0.77
C SER A 133 9.96 -9.14 -1.89
N GLU A 134 10.32 -10.41 -1.65
CA GLU A 134 10.15 -11.51 -2.60
C GLU A 134 8.83 -12.26 -2.37
N VAL A 135 8.18 -12.04 -1.23
CA VAL A 135 6.89 -12.65 -0.92
C VAL A 135 5.81 -12.04 -1.80
N LYS A 136 5.12 -12.89 -2.54
CA LYS A 136 3.99 -12.49 -3.37
C LYS A 136 2.77 -12.21 -2.51
N SER A 137 2.11 -11.09 -2.74
CA SER A 137 1.07 -10.59 -1.82
C SER A 137 -0.17 -10.02 -2.51
N GLN A 138 -0.15 -9.85 -3.83
CA GLN A 138 -1.20 -9.17 -4.59
C GLN A 138 -1.71 -10.02 -5.75
N VAL A 139 -2.88 -9.67 -6.28
CA VAL A 139 -3.53 -10.40 -7.40
C VAL A 139 -2.62 -10.51 -8.62
N ASN A 140 -1.90 -9.46 -8.96
CA ASN A 140 -0.96 -9.44 -10.09
C ASN A 140 0.31 -10.28 -9.87
N ASP A 141 0.53 -10.81 -8.69
CA ASP A 141 1.66 -11.70 -8.39
C ASP A 141 1.40 -13.15 -8.82
N VAL A 142 0.17 -13.50 -9.16
CA VAL A 142 -0.26 -14.84 -9.54
C VAL A 142 -1.01 -14.83 -10.87
N SER A 143 -0.94 -15.91 -11.63
CA SER A 143 -1.71 -16.06 -12.85
C SER A 143 -3.18 -16.36 -12.56
N PHE A 144 -4.09 -15.94 -13.44
CA PHE A 144 -5.52 -16.26 -13.32
C PHE A 144 -5.78 -17.76 -13.36
N ASP A 145 -5.03 -18.51 -14.17
CA ASP A 145 -5.07 -19.96 -14.18
C ASP A 145 -4.74 -20.57 -12.80
N LEU A 146 -3.78 -20.01 -12.07
CA LEU A 146 -3.48 -20.46 -10.72
C LEU A 146 -4.61 -20.11 -9.74
N ILE A 147 -5.20 -18.91 -9.85
CA ILE A 147 -6.35 -18.53 -9.03
C ILE A 147 -7.52 -19.52 -9.25
N SER A 148 -7.79 -19.87 -10.49
CA SER A 148 -8.83 -20.87 -10.83
C SER A 148 -8.48 -22.26 -10.27
N ARG A 149 -7.27 -22.74 -10.49
CA ARG A 149 -6.82 -24.07 -10.01
C ARG A 149 -6.82 -24.19 -8.49
N MET A 150 -6.58 -23.11 -7.78
CA MET A 150 -6.62 -23.08 -6.32
C MET A 150 -8.02 -22.87 -5.74
N HIS A 151 -9.06 -22.92 -6.59
CA HIS A 151 -10.47 -22.83 -6.20
C HIS A 151 -10.82 -21.58 -5.37
N CYS A 152 -10.09 -20.47 -5.59
CA CYS A 152 -10.29 -19.25 -4.80
C CYS A 152 -11.73 -18.70 -4.89
N LEU A 153 -12.44 -19.02 -5.99
CA LEU A 153 -13.84 -18.60 -6.21
C LEU A 153 -14.88 -19.50 -5.51
N GLU A 154 -14.49 -20.66 -5.01
CA GLU A 154 -15.38 -21.55 -4.28
C GLU A 154 -15.54 -21.12 -2.80
N ASN A 155 -14.58 -20.31 -2.30
CA ASN A 155 -14.51 -19.85 -0.92
C ASN A 155 -14.68 -18.33 -0.82
N ILE A 156 -15.75 -17.80 -1.44
CA ILE A 156 -16.07 -16.38 -1.35
C ILE A 156 -16.69 -16.10 0.01
N HIS A 157 -16.10 -15.17 0.77
CA HIS A 157 -16.69 -14.67 2.00
C HIS A 157 -17.68 -13.53 1.69
N GLU A 158 -18.96 -13.77 1.93
CA GLU A 158 -19.97 -12.71 1.90
C GLU A 158 -19.99 -11.98 3.26
N VAL A 159 -19.67 -10.69 3.24
CA VAL A 159 -19.63 -9.85 4.43
C VAL A 159 -21.04 -9.81 5.04
N THR A 160 -21.18 -10.34 6.25
CA THR A 160 -22.45 -10.35 6.98
C THR A 160 -22.86 -8.92 7.38
N THR A 161 -24.15 -8.73 7.67
CA THR A 161 -24.64 -7.42 8.15
C THR A 161 -23.89 -6.94 9.41
N GLN A 162 -23.60 -7.85 10.34
CA GLN A 162 -22.87 -7.53 11.56
C GLN A 162 -21.43 -7.11 11.29
N GLU A 163 -20.72 -7.82 10.41
CA GLU A 163 -19.36 -7.45 9.98
C GLU A 163 -19.37 -6.11 9.25
N HIS A 164 -20.34 -5.91 8.36
CA HIS A 164 -20.48 -4.67 7.60
C HIS A 164 -20.63 -3.46 8.53
N GLU A 165 -21.52 -3.53 9.50
CA GLU A 165 -21.70 -2.48 10.51
C GLU A 165 -20.45 -2.27 11.37
N SER A 166 -19.77 -3.37 11.75
CA SER A 166 -18.55 -3.31 12.54
C SER A 166 -17.41 -2.64 11.73
N TYR A 167 -17.22 -3.02 10.49
CA TYR A 167 -16.17 -2.47 9.61
C TYR A 167 -16.42 -0.99 9.29
N ALA A 168 -17.67 -0.61 9.03
CA ALA A 168 -18.02 0.80 8.84
C ALA A 168 -17.72 1.64 10.09
N LYS A 169 -18.00 1.13 11.29
CA LYS A 169 -17.66 1.81 12.55
C LYS A 169 -16.15 1.94 12.75
N GLU A 170 -15.38 0.90 12.40
CA GLU A 170 -13.92 0.96 12.48
C GLU A 170 -13.34 2.01 11.53
N TRP A 171 -13.89 2.13 10.32
CA TRP A 171 -13.52 3.19 9.39
C TRP A 171 -13.75 4.57 10.00
N GLU A 172 -14.94 4.84 10.54
CA GLU A 172 -15.27 6.11 11.17
C GLU A 172 -14.41 6.41 12.41
N ARG A 173 -14.09 5.40 13.20
CA ARG A 173 -13.17 5.52 14.33
C ARG A 173 -11.78 5.97 13.87
N LEU A 174 -11.23 5.34 12.84
CA LEU A 174 -9.92 5.67 12.30
C LEU A 174 -9.90 7.07 11.67
N LEU A 175 -11.00 7.48 11.04
CA LEU A 175 -11.16 8.83 10.49
C LEU A 175 -11.22 9.91 11.57
N SER A 176 -11.76 9.61 12.74
CA SER A 176 -11.97 10.61 13.81
C SER A 176 -10.67 11.10 14.45
N ASP A 177 -9.64 10.26 14.42
CA ASP A 177 -8.31 10.52 15.00
C ASP A 177 -7.20 10.18 13.99
N ASP A 178 -7.33 10.71 12.77
CA ASP A 178 -6.42 10.39 11.68
C ASP A 178 -5.09 11.14 11.82
N THR A 179 -4.03 10.43 12.20
CA THR A 179 -2.66 10.94 12.31
C THR A 179 -1.85 10.76 11.02
N GLY A 180 -2.40 10.09 10.00
CA GLY A 180 -1.70 9.80 8.75
C GLY A 180 -0.80 8.56 8.79
N LEU A 181 -0.60 7.93 9.95
CA LEU A 181 0.18 6.70 10.09
C LEU A 181 -0.60 5.66 10.90
N ARG A 182 -0.51 4.39 10.51
CA ARG A 182 -1.25 3.30 11.17
C ARG A 182 -0.41 2.07 11.36
N THR A 183 -0.77 1.31 12.39
CA THR A 183 -0.17 0.01 12.70
C THR A 183 -1.26 -0.99 13.07
N ILE A 184 -0.93 -2.27 13.02
CA ILE A 184 -1.77 -3.34 13.58
C ILE A 184 -1.22 -3.72 14.95
N SER A 185 -2.09 -3.81 15.95
CA SER A 185 -1.77 -4.34 17.27
C SER A 185 -1.75 -5.86 17.27
N ALA A 186 -1.19 -6.47 18.32
CA ALA A 186 -1.12 -7.93 18.48
C ALA A 186 -2.49 -8.63 18.48
N ASP A 187 -3.56 -7.90 18.78
CA ASP A 187 -4.95 -8.37 18.72
C ASP A 187 -5.59 -8.21 17.32
N GLY A 188 -4.83 -7.78 16.33
CA GLY A 188 -5.32 -7.54 14.97
C GLY A 188 -6.01 -6.18 14.76
N THR A 189 -6.10 -5.34 15.81
CA THR A 189 -6.77 -4.04 15.70
C THR A 189 -5.86 -3.02 15.00
N ILE A 190 -6.38 -2.32 14.00
CA ILE A 190 -5.70 -1.20 13.36
C ILE A 190 -5.81 0.04 14.24
N ARG A 191 -4.68 0.72 14.46
CA ARG A 191 -4.60 1.94 15.28
C ARG A 191 -3.86 3.04 14.55
N ASN A 192 -4.33 4.28 14.73
CA ASN A 192 -3.56 5.46 14.38
C ASN A 192 -2.37 5.60 15.34
N ILE A 193 -1.22 5.98 14.81
CA ILE A 193 0.00 6.26 15.58
C ILE A 193 0.59 7.60 15.13
N PRO A 194 1.38 8.28 15.98
CA PRO A 194 2.04 9.51 15.59
C PRO A 194 2.91 9.33 14.34
N VAL A 195 2.91 10.30 13.44
CA VAL A 195 3.68 10.22 12.18
C VAL A 195 5.19 10.14 12.39
N ASP A 196 5.69 10.60 13.53
CA ASP A 196 7.10 10.56 13.91
C ASP A 196 7.52 9.24 14.60
N SER A 197 6.59 8.29 14.77
CA SER A 197 6.87 6.99 15.39
C SER A 197 7.97 6.20 14.68
N ILE A 198 8.23 6.47 13.39
CA ILE A 198 9.27 5.79 12.61
C ILE A 198 10.60 6.57 12.58
N ASP A 199 10.67 7.76 13.14
CA ASP A 199 11.86 8.63 13.04
C ASP A 199 13.11 7.98 13.64
N ASP A 200 12.95 7.30 14.78
CA ASP A 200 14.07 6.58 15.40
C ASP A 200 14.57 5.44 14.50
N ALA A 201 13.69 4.73 13.84
CA ALA A 201 14.07 3.68 12.90
C ALA A 201 14.83 4.27 11.70
N ILE A 202 14.36 5.40 11.14
CA ILE A 202 15.07 6.13 10.09
C ILE A 202 16.45 6.57 10.57
N MET A 203 16.53 7.20 11.74
CA MET A 203 17.78 7.68 12.32
C MET A 203 18.78 6.55 12.57
N ASN A 204 18.30 5.40 13.02
CA ASN A 204 19.13 4.21 13.24
C ASN A 204 19.63 3.60 11.93
N ALA A 205 18.79 3.58 10.89
CA ALA A 205 19.19 3.11 9.56
C ALA A 205 20.29 4.00 8.95
N VAL A 206 20.18 5.32 9.11
CA VAL A 206 21.19 6.28 8.65
C VAL A 206 22.49 6.16 9.46
N ASN A 207 22.39 5.87 10.75
CA ASN A 207 23.56 5.79 11.67
C ASN A 207 24.48 4.59 11.47
N LYS A 208 24.15 3.64 10.62
CA LYS A 208 24.97 2.42 10.42
C LYS A 208 26.38 2.73 9.92
N THR A 209 26.60 3.92 9.38
CA THR A 209 27.92 4.39 8.95
C THR A 209 28.06 5.88 9.25
N GLU A 210 29.31 6.34 9.46
CA GLU A 210 29.62 7.78 9.58
C GLU A 210 29.62 8.51 8.22
N GLU A 211 29.32 7.80 7.14
CA GLU A 211 29.36 8.29 5.78
C GLU A 211 27.95 8.65 5.28
N PHE A 212 27.91 9.43 4.21
CA PHE A 212 26.68 9.68 3.50
C PHE A 212 26.15 8.40 2.85
N ARG A 213 24.83 8.19 2.93
CA ARG A 213 24.14 7.03 2.38
C ARG A 213 23.08 7.49 1.37
N ASN A 214 22.87 6.70 0.32
CA ASN A 214 21.78 6.94 -0.62
C ASN A 214 20.44 6.82 0.11
N ALA A 215 19.58 7.83 -0.05
CA ALA A 215 18.28 7.90 0.64
C ALA A 215 17.35 6.74 0.28
N LEU A 216 17.34 6.33 -0.99
CA LEU A 216 16.54 5.18 -1.44
C LEU A 216 16.99 3.88 -0.79
N HIS A 217 18.30 3.66 -0.64
CA HIS A 217 18.83 2.47 0.03
C HIS A 217 18.43 2.44 1.52
N VAL A 218 18.44 3.60 2.18
CA VAL A 218 17.97 3.71 3.57
C VAL A 218 16.48 3.36 3.66
N ILE A 219 15.67 3.88 2.75
CA ILE A 219 14.23 3.57 2.70
C ILE A 219 14.00 2.07 2.43
N TRP A 220 14.71 1.48 1.48
CA TRP A 220 14.62 0.04 1.21
C TRP A 220 15.00 -0.81 2.42
N GLU A 221 16.04 -0.43 3.16
CA GLU A 221 16.36 -1.13 4.40
C GLU A 221 15.25 -1.02 5.45
N LEU A 222 14.58 0.12 5.52
CA LEU A 222 13.44 0.31 6.41
C LEU A 222 12.21 -0.49 5.96
N ASP A 223 11.95 -0.51 4.66
CA ASP A 223 10.79 -1.23 4.10
C ASP A 223 11.00 -2.76 4.12
N VAL A 224 12.21 -3.23 3.81
CA VAL A 224 12.53 -4.67 3.69
C VAL A 224 13.03 -5.28 5.00
N TYR A 225 13.86 -4.55 5.77
CA TYR A 225 14.53 -5.06 6.97
C TYR A 225 14.11 -4.35 8.26
N GLY A 226 13.80 -3.06 8.19
CA GLY A 226 13.44 -2.27 9.36
C GLY A 226 12.07 -2.64 9.90
N ASN A 227 11.15 -3.00 9.03
CA ASN A 227 9.82 -3.47 9.43
C ASN A 227 9.90 -4.79 10.21
N ASP A 228 10.81 -5.70 9.87
CA ASP A 228 11.02 -6.94 10.62
C ASP A 228 11.61 -6.66 12.02
N LEU A 229 12.58 -5.76 12.13
CA LEU A 229 13.20 -5.41 13.41
C LEU A 229 12.27 -4.57 14.30
N TYR A 230 11.57 -3.60 13.70
CA TYR A 230 10.62 -2.76 14.40
C TYR A 230 9.40 -3.58 14.84
N ASN A 231 8.87 -4.41 13.96
CA ASN A 231 7.76 -5.30 14.27
C ASN A 231 8.13 -6.36 15.29
N LYS A 232 9.31 -6.98 15.20
CA LYS A 232 9.82 -7.93 16.22
C LYS A 232 10.02 -7.27 17.58
N SER A 233 10.48 -6.01 17.62
CA SER A 233 10.68 -5.28 18.88
C SER A 233 9.38 -4.87 19.56
N ILE A 234 8.33 -4.55 18.79
CA ILE A 234 7.05 -4.09 19.34
C ILE A 234 6.06 -5.24 19.51
N PHE A 235 6.04 -6.21 18.61
CA PHE A 235 4.95 -7.20 18.50
C PHE A 235 5.42 -8.65 18.79
N GLY A 236 6.71 -8.91 18.96
CA GLY A 236 7.25 -10.26 19.20
C GLY A 236 7.35 -11.14 17.95
N GLU A 237 7.88 -12.36 18.11
CA GLU A 237 8.23 -13.28 17.01
C GLU A 237 7.03 -13.85 16.21
N LYS A 238 5.80 -13.59 16.62
CA LYS A 238 4.58 -14.12 15.97
C LYS A 238 4.02 -13.25 14.86
N PHE A 239 4.69 -12.17 14.50
CA PHE A 239 4.23 -11.28 13.45
C PHE A 239 4.66 -11.79 12.07
N ASP A 240 4.01 -12.85 11.61
CA ASP A 240 4.11 -13.30 10.23
C ASP A 240 3.41 -12.29 9.30
N TYR A 241 4.22 -11.56 8.51
CA TYR A 241 3.86 -10.92 7.24
C TYR A 241 2.86 -9.76 7.20
N ILE A 242 2.47 -9.14 8.30
CA ILE A 242 1.78 -7.86 8.22
C ILE A 242 2.84 -6.78 8.01
N LYS A 243 3.24 -6.62 6.77
CA LYS A 243 4.10 -5.52 6.38
C LYS A 243 3.37 -4.23 6.63
N HIS A 244 4.00 -3.33 7.37
CA HIS A 244 3.70 -1.91 7.22
C HIS A 244 4.16 -1.52 5.82
N ASP A 245 3.28 -1.71 4.86
CA ASP A 245 3.51 -1.34 3.47
C ASP A 245 3.34 0.18 3.35
N TYR A 246 4.26 0.93 3.99
CA TYR A 246 4.25 2.38 3.93
C TYR A 246 4.66 2.84 2.55
N SER A 247 4.05 3.94 2.11
CA SER A 247 4.45 4.57 0.86
C SER A 247 5.90 5.06 0.95
N ILE A 248 6.66 4.88 -0.12
CA ILE A 248 8.01 5.45 -0.26
C ILE A 248 7.99 6.97 -0.07
N PHE A 249 6.94 7.65 -0.54
CA PHE A 249 6.76 9.08 -0.38
C PHE A 249 6.55 9.49 1.07
N PHE A 250 5.94 8.64 1.89
CA PHE A 250 5.84 8.88 3.32
C PHE A 250 7.22 8.94 3.97
N TYR A 251 8.13 8.03 3.60
CA TYR A 251 9.51 8.07 4.08
C TYR A 251 10.23 9.35 3.62
N TYR A 252 10.01 9.82 2.39
CA TYR A 252 10.60 11.08 1.93
C TYR A 252 10.11 12.27 2.72
N GLU A 253 8.82 12.35 3.03
CA GLU A 253 8.28 13.41 3.90
C GLU A 253 8.93 13.37 5.29
N ARG A 254 9.13 12.18 5.87
CA ARG A 254 9.81 12.06 7.16
C ARG A 254 11.29 12.46 7.07
N LEU A 255 12.01 12.03 6.06
CA LEU A 255 13.40 12.45 5.80
C LEU A 255 13.48 13.97 5.66
N LYS A 256 12.62 14.58 4.86
CA LYS A 256 12.53 16.02 4.66
C LYS A 256 12.30 16.77 5.97
N MET A 257 11.42 16.26 6.84
CA MET A 257 11.18 16.82 8.16
C MET A 257 12.40 16.73 9.07
N LEU A 258 13.07 15.59 9.11
CA LEU A 258 14.27 15.37 9.92
C LEU A 258 15.44 16.26 9.48
N MET A 259 15.60 16.50 8.18
CA MET A 259 16.58 17.44 7.64
C MET A 259 16.25 18.90 8.04
N ARG A 260 14.99 19.32 7.90
CA ARG A 260 14.53 20.65 8.33
C ARG A 260 14.68 20.88 9.83
N GLN A 261 14.63 19.81 10.64
CA GLN A 261 14.91 19.85 12.07
C GLN A 261 16.40 19.88 12.41
N GLY A 262 17.28 19.86 11.40
CA GLY A 262 18.73 19.84 11.62
C GLY A 262 19.25 18.52 12.21
N LYS A 263 18.51 17.42 12.07
CA LYS A 263 18.93 16.09 12.54
C LYS A 263 19.71 15.31 11.48
N MET A 264 19.60 15.72 10.22
CA MET A 264 20.28 15.09 9.08
C MET A 264 20.83 16.13 8.14
N GLN A 265 21.94 15.79 7.46
CA GLN A 265 22.47 16.51 6.31
C GLN A 265 22.01 15.83 5.02
N ILE A 266 21.85 16.62 3.99
CA ILE A 266 21.52 16.19 2.63
C ILE A 266 22.58 16.71 1.66
N ARG A 267 22.88 15.92 0.64
CA ARG A 267 23.64 16.38 -0.53
C ARG A 267 23.20 15.64 -1.78
N ARG A 268 23.50 16.21 -2.94
CA ARG A 268 23.35 15.52 -4.20
C ARG A 268 24.49 14.50 -4.39
N ASN A 269 24.18 13.34 -4.93
CA ASN A 269 25.20 12.41 -5.38
C ASN A 269 25.67 12.80 -6.78
N GLU A 270 26.73 13.60 -6.88
CA GLU A 270 27.23 14.16 -8.15
C GLU A 270 27.61 13.05 -9.14
N LYS A 271 28.14 11.94 -8.67
CA LYS A 271 28.53 10.81 -9.53
C LYS A 271 27.36 10.23 -10.31
N TYR A 272 26.19 10.08 -9.69
CA TYR A 272 24.99 9.62 -10.37
C TYR A 272 24.36 10.72 -11.21
N TRP A 273 24.41 11.96 -10.73
CA TRP A 273 23.88 13.12 -11.44
C TRP A 273 24.58 13.32 -12.80
N GLU A 274 25.90 13.21 -12.85
CA GLU A 274 26.66 13.31 -14.09
C GLU A 274 26.40 12.13 -15.06
N ALA A 275 26.11 10.94 -14.54
CA ALA A 275 25.93 9.74 -15.35
C ALA A 275 24.55 9.63 -16.03
N PHE A 276 23.50 10.20 -15.43
CA PHE A 276 22.11 9.93 -15.86
C PHE A 276 21.38 11.13 -16.48
N GLN A 277 22.02 12.26 -16.66
CA GLN A 277 21.41 13.54 -17.08
C GLN A 277 20.25 14.02 -16.20
N PRO A 278 20.21 15.28 -15.84
CA PRO A 278 19.24 15.78 -14.86
C PRO A 278 17.81 15.57 -15.33
N VAL A 279 17.00 14.99 -14.47
CA VAL A 279 15.54 15.03 -14.59
C VAL A 279 15.13 16.50 -14.58
N ASP A 280 14.19 16.87 -15.43
CA ASP A 280 13.62 18.23 -15.38
C ASP A 280 12.91 18.44 -14.05
N LEU A 281 13.55 19.21 -13.17
CA LEU A 281 13.03 19.53 -11.84
C LEU A 281 12.17 20.81 -11.84
N SER A 282 11.93 21.44 -12.99
CA SER A 282 11.25 22.73 -13.09
C SER A 282 9.80 22.71 -12.61
N GLY A 283 9.17 21.54 -12.60
CA GLY A 283 7.79 21.34 -12.13
C GLY A 283 7.67 20.93 -10.66
N ILE A 284 8.79 20.81 -9.95
CA ILE A 284 8.78 20.34 -8.56
C ILE A 284 8.55 21.49 -7.59
N PRO A 285 7.62 21.36 -6.63
CA PRO A 285 7.34 22.40 -5.65
C PRO A 285 8.58 22.77 -4.83
N PRO A 286 8.78 24.07 -4.47
CA PRO A 286 9.91 24.51 -3.65
C PRO A 286 10.01 23.80 -2.30
N GLU A 287 8.90 23.37 -1.72
CA GLU A 287 8.84 22.62 -0.46
C GLU A 287 9.46 21.23 -0.53
N ASP A 288 9.67 20.69 -1.72
CA ASP A 288 10.32 19.41 -1.91
C ASP A 288 11.85 19.51 -1.98
N PHE A 289 12.37 20.73 -1.88
CA PHE A 289 13.79 20.97 -1.78
C PHE A 289 14.21 21.22 -0.33
N VAL A 290 15.34 20.62 0.03
CA VAL A 290 16.04 20.92 1.28
C VAL A 290 17.48 21.29 0.93
N ASP A 291 17.95 22.44 1.39
CA ASP A 291 19.29 22.97 1.05
C ASP A 291 19.60 22.95 -0.47
N GLY A 292 18.58 23.19 -1.30
CA GLY A 292 18.70 23.21 -2.77
C GLY A 292 18.75 21.83 -3.43
N VAL A 293 18.57 20.74 -2.67
CA VAL A 293 18.51 19.37 -3.18
C VAL A 293 17.06 18.89 -3.18
N CYS A 294 16.56 18.41 -4.32
CA CYS A 294 15.24 17.82 -4.42
C CYS A 294 15.22 16.42 -3.81
N ILE A 295 14.43 16.24 -2.72
CA ILE A 295 14.37 14.95 -2.03
C ILE A 295 13.61 13.90 -2.83
N ALA A 296 12.71 14.29 -3.72
CA ALA A 296 11.98 13.37 -4.59
C ALA A 296 12.88 12.71 -5.65
N ASP A 297 14.02 13.31 -5.92
CA ASP A 297 15.05 12.75 -6.80
C ASP A 297 15.94 11.74 -6.04
N HIS A 298 15.31 10.76 -5.47
CA HIS A 298 15.82 9.82 -4.47
C HIS A 298 17.03 8.98 -4.90
N HIS A 299 17.21 8.78 -6.21
CA HIS A 299 18.39 8.09 -6.73
C HIS A 299 19.68 8.93 -6.59
N PHE A 300 19.53 10.24 -6.55
CA PHE A 300 20.62 11.21 -6.54
C PHE A 300 20.85 11.87 -5.20
N VAL A 301 20.07 11.50 -4.20
CA VAL A 301 20.12 12.09 -2.86
C VAL A 301 20.89 11.20 -1.90
N GLU A 302 21.87 11.78 -1.22
CA GLU A 302 22.59 11.17 -0.13
C GLU A 302 22.31 11.90 1.18
N ILE A 303 22.16 11.14 2.24
CA ILE A 303 21.82 11.61 3.58
C ILE A 303 22.80 11.10 4.62
N LYS A 304 23.04 11.90 5.66
CA LYS A 304 23.89 11.57 6.79
C LYS A 304 23.27 12.14 8.07
N LYS A 305 23.38 11.41 9.19
CA LYS A 305 23.01 11.94 10.50
C LYS A 305 24.02 13.01 10.95
N LEU A 306 23.51 14.03 11.63
CA LEU A 306 24.28 15.04 12.33
C LEU A 306 24.64 14.62 13.74
#